data_8aa69346dac1c09ddee6ceadd50234a3
#
_entry.id   8aa69346dac1c09ddee6ceadd50234a3
#
_cell.length_a   1.000
_cell.length_b   1.000
_cell.length_c   1.000
_cell.angle_alpha   90.00
_cell.angle_beta   90.00
_cell.angle_gamma   90.00
#
_symmetry.space_group_name_H-M   'P 1'
#
loop_
_entity.id
_entity.type
_entity.pdbx_description
1 polymer ?
#
loop_
_entity_poly.entity_id
_entity_poly.type
_entity_poly.pdbx_seq_one_letter_code
_entity_poly.pdbx_strand_id
1 'polypeptide(L)'
;MSFELRFKEEALSEWRRLDGSVRGQLKKKLAERLENPHVPAAKLSGHPSRYKIKLRSAGFRLVYEVRDAHLVVIVIAVGKRERNTVYQAAASR
;
A
#
# COMPACT_ATOMS: atom_id res chain seq x y z
N MET A 1 -17.50 7.76 4.71
CA MET A 1 -16.59 8.80 4.23
C MET A 1 -15.28 8.16 3.78
N SER A 2 -14.82 8.43 2.57
CA SER A 2 -13.59 7.78 2.09
C SER A 2 -12.37 8.68 2.32
N PHE A 3 -11.22 8.04 2.47
CA PHE A 3 -9.95 8.72 2.58
C PHE A 3 -9.45 9.08 1.18
N GLU A 4 -8.61 10.10 1.09
CA GLU A 4 -7.98 10.50 -0.16
C GLU A 4 -6.72 9.67 -0.39
N LEU A 5 -6.50 9.20 -1.63
CA LEU A 5 -5.33 8.41 -1.98
C LEU A 5 -4.18 9.31 -2.43
N ARG A 6 -3.02 9.08 -1.84
CA ARG A 6 -1.77 9.73 -2.22
C ARG A 6 -0.65 8.71 -2.31
N PHE A 7 0.45 9.10 -2.95
CA PHE A 7 1.62 8.26 -3.10
C PHE A 7 2.86 9.02 -2.67
N LYS A 8 3.77 8.34 -1.99
CA LYS A 8 5.14 8.85 -1.88
C LYS A 8 5.76 8.83 -3.27
N GLU A 9 6.70 9.70 -3.52
CA GLU A 9 7.34 9.84 -4.82
C GLU A 9 7.94 8.51 -5.31
N GLU A 10 8.67 7.83 -4.44
CA GLU A 10 9.26 6.53 -4.76
C GLU A 10 8.19 5.48 -5.05
N ALA A 11 7.11 5.49 -4.28
CA ALA A 11 6.01 4.55 -4.48
C ALA A 11 5.27 4.83 -5.78
N LEU A 12 5.13 6.09 -6.16
CA LEU A 12 4.48 6.44 -7.42
C LEU A 12 5.29 5.93 -8.60
N SER A 13 6.61 6.05 -8.53
CA SER A 13 7.51 5.51 -9.54
C SER A 13 7.35 4.00 -9.67
N GLU A 14 7.30 3.30 -8.54
CA GLU A 14 7.08 1.85 -8.51
C GLU A 14 5.71 1.46 -9.08
N TRP A 15 4.69 2.22 -8.71
CA TRP A 15 3.32 2.02 -9.20
C TRP A 15 3.24 2.13 -10.72
N ARG A 16 3.91 3.12 -11.30
CA ARG A 16 3.89 3.35 -12.74
C ARG A 16 4.58 2.23 -13.52
N ARG A 17 5.49 1.50 -12.90
CA ARG A 17 6.19 0.38 -13.53
C ARG A 17 5.38 -0.91 -13.48
N LEU A 18 4.30 -0.96 -12.74
CA LEU A 18 3.48 -2.16 -12.65
C LEU A 18 2.81 -2.46 -13.98
N ASP A 19 2.69 -3.76 -14.28
CA ASP A 19 1.84 -4.21 -15.37
C ASP A 19 0.42 -3.70 -15.14
N GLY A 20 -0.29 -3.35 -16.22
CA GLY A 20 -1.63 -2.80 -16.13
C GLY A 20 -2.62 -3.70 -15.40
N SER A 21 -2.50 -5.01 -15.59
CA SER A 21 -3.36 -5.97 -14.88
C SER A 21 -3.12 -5.94 -13.38
N VAL A 22 -1.86 -5.95 -12.95
CA VAL A 22 -1.49 -5.88 -11.54
C VAL A 22 -1.95 -4.57 -10.93
N ARG A 23 -1.69 -3.47 -11.62
CA ARG A 23 -2.07 -2.14 -11.16
C ARG A 23 -3.58 -2.03 -10.99
N GLY A 24 -4.36 -2.57 -11.94
CA GLY A 24 -5.81 -2.57 -11.86
C GLY A 24 -6.34 -3.35 -10.67
N GLN A 25 -5.75 -4.50 -10.38
CA GLN A 25 -6.15 -5.31 -9.22
C GLN A 25 -5.80 -4.62 -7.91
N LEU A 26 -4.62 -4.02 -7.82
CA LEU A 26 -4.23 -3.27 -6.62
C LEU A 26 -5.10 -2.03 -6.44
N LYS A 27 -5.44 -1.36 -7.51
CA LYS A 27 -6.33 -0.19 -7.47
C LYS A 27 -7.68 -0.55 -6.88
N LYS A 28 -8.21 -1.70 -7.24
CA LYS A 28 -9.47 -2.21 -6.69
C LYS A 28 -9.38 -2.43 -5.19
N LYS A 29 -8.30 -3.06 -4.73
CA LYS A 29 -8.08 -3.28 -3.30
C LYS A 29 -7.86 -1.98 -2.55
N LEU A 30 -7.16 -1.03 -3.14
CA LEU A 30 -6.97 0.29 -2.55
C LEU A 30 -8.30 1.02 -2.39
N ALA A 31 -9.20 0.92 -3.38
CA ALA A 31 -10.51 1.54 -3.28
C ALA A 31 -11.28 1.05 -2.05
N GLU A 32 -11.21 -0.23 -1.75
CA GLU A 32 -11.81 -0.80 -0.55
C GLU A 32 -11.16 -0.24 0.72
N ARG A 33 -9.82 -0.13 0.72
CA ARG A 33 -9.08 0.38 1.88
C ARG A 33 -9.32 1.87 2.11
N LEU A 34 -9.67 2.63 1.07
CA LEU A 34 -10.01 4.05 1.25
C LEU A 34 -11.30 4.23 2.04
N GLU A 35 -12.21 3.26 1.97
CA GLU A 35 -13.44 3.30 2.77
C GLU A 35 -13.20 2.85 4.21
N ASN A 36 -12.26 1.93 4.41
CA ASN A 36 -11.95 1.41 5.74
C ASN A 36 -10.47 1.01 5.80
N PRO A 37 -9.56 1.97 5.99
CA PRO A 37 -8.12 1.69 5.92
C PRO A 37 -7.54 0.99 7.15
N HIS A 38 -8.21 1.05 8.29
CA HIS A 38 -7.74 0.42 9.53
C HIS A 38 -8.16 -1.05 9.57
N VAL A 39 -7.37 -1.91 8.92
CA VAL A 39 -7.61 -3.35 8.86
C VAL A 39 -6.65 -4.05 9.83
N PRO A 40 -7.12 -4.46 11.02
CA PRO A 40 -6.20 -5.00 12.06
C PRO A 40 -5.35 -6.16 11.58
N ALA A 41 -5.92 -7.08 10.81
CA ALA A 41 -5.20 -8.25 10.30
C ALA A 41 -4.10 -7.89 9.31
N ALA A 42 -4.12 -6.68 8.75
CA ALA A 42 -3.16 -6.23 7.75
C ALA A 42 -2.13 -5.25 8.33
N LYS A 43 -2.21 -4.96 9.62
CA LYS A 43 -1.32 -3.99 10.24
C LYS A 43 0.11 -4.50 10.30
N LEU A 44 1.07 -3.63 9.95
CA LEU A 44 2.49 -3.97 10.04
C LEU A 44 2.99 -3.76 11.47
N SER A 45 3.82 -4.69 11.93
CA SER A 45 4.49 -4.52 13.22
C SER A 45 5.56 -3.43 13.08
N GLY A 46 5.82 -2.73 14.18
CA GLY A 46 6.85 -1.70 14.22
C GLY A 46 6.42 -0.34 13.71
N HIS A 47 5.17 -0.18 13.30
CA HIS A 47 4.65 1.12 12.91
C HIS A 47 3.18 1.26 13.30
N PRO A 48 2.78 2.38 13.91
CA PRO A 48 1.42 2.53 14.45
C PRO A 48 0.32 2.65 13.41
N SER A 49 0.64 3.05 12.18
CA SER A 49 -0.41 3.36 11.20
C SER A 49 -0.13 2.85 9.78
N ARG A 50 0.72 1.83 9.66
CA ARG A 50 1.00 1.23 8.34
C ARG A 50 0.37 -0.14 8.20
N TYR A 51 -0.12 -0.41 6.99
CA TYR A 51 -0.85 -1.62 6.64
C TYR A 51 -0.37 -2.17 5.32
N LYS A 52 -0.58 -3.47 5.12
CA LYS A 52 -0.18 -4.14 3.89
C LYS A 52 -1.39 -4.58 3.08
N ILE A 53 -1.20 -4.65 1.77
CA ILE A 53 -2.10 -5.31 0.85
C ILE A 53 -1.30 -6.40 0.15
N LYS A 54 -1.83 -7.63 0.14
CA LYS A 54 -1.21 -8.77 -0.54
C LYS A 54 -2.02 -9.10 -1.78
N LEU A 55 -1.39 -9.03 -2.94
CA LEU A 55 -1.96 -9.53 -4.18
C LEU A 55 -1.33 -10.90 -4.44
N ARG A 56 -1.90 -11.93 -3.83
CA ARG A 56 -1.28 -13.27 -3.79
C ARG A 56 -1.18 -13.91 -5.17
N SER A 57 -2.19 -13.74 -6.01
CA SER A 57 -2.24 -14.34 -7.34
C SER A 57 -1.08 -13.88 -8.24
N ALA A 58 -0.64 -12.65 -8.08
CA ALA A 58 0.44 -12.08 -8.88
C ALA A 58 1.75 -11.92 -8.11
N GLY A 59 1.75 -12.23 -6.82
CA GLY A 59 2.96 -12.15 -6.00
C GLY A 59 3.44 -10.74 -5.73
N PHE A 60 2.52 -9.80 -5.55
CA PHE A 60 2.85 -8.40 -5.24
C PHE A 60 2.42 -8.03 -3.85
N ARG A 61 3.10 -7.02 -3.30
CA ARG A 61 2.82 -6.45 -1.98
C ARG A 61 2.79 -4.94 -2.08
N LEU A 62 1.92 -4.31 -1.29
CA LEU A 62 1.82 -2.87 -1.20
C LEU A 62 1.72 -2.48 0.28
N VAL A 63 2.42 -1.41 0.67
CA VAL A 63 2.34 -0.85 2.02
C VAL A 63 1.78 0.56 1.91
N TYR A 64 0.78 0.86 2.75
CA TYR A 64 0.25 2.21 2.85
C TYR A 64 0.25 2.67 4.30
N GLU A 65 0.21 3.97 4.49
CA GLU A 65 0.12 4.61 5.80
C GLU A 65 -1.17 5.41 5.89
N VAL A 66 -1.83 5.33 7.03
CA VAL A 66 -3.07 6.08 7.27
C VAL A 66 -2.75 7.34 8.06
N ARG A 67 -3.20 8.47 7.56
CA ARG A 67 -3.12 9.75 8.25
C ARG A 67 -4.52 10.24 8.58
N ASP A 68 -5.00 9.87 9.76
CA ASP A 68 -6.38 10.14 10.17
C ASP A 68 -6.69 11.63 10.24
N ALA A 69 -5.77 12.42 10.73
CA ALA A 69 -5.97 13.86 10.88
C ALA A 69 -6.27 14.55 9.54
N HIS A 70 -5.79 13.97 8.44
CA HIS A 70 -5.96 14.55 7.10
C HIS A 70 -6.89 13.71 6.22
N LEU A 71 -7.40 12.59 6.73
CA LEU A 71 -8.21 11.64 5.97
C LEU A 71 -7.50 11.20 4.68
N VAL A 72 -6.22 10.85 4.82
CA VAL A 72 -5.35 10.49 3.69
C VAL A 72 -4.77 9.09 3.90
N VAL A 73 -4.73 8.31 2.82
CA VAL A 73 -4.00 7.06 2.73
C VAL A 73 -2.84 7.29 1.77
N ILE A 74 -1.62 7.07 2.25
CA ILE A 74 -0.40 7.30 1.46
C ILE A 74 0.25 5.96 1.14
N VAL A 75 0.40 5.66 -0.14
CA VAL A 75 1.14 4.46 -0.56
C VAL A 75 2.63 4.72 -0.33
N ILE A 76 3.27 3.85 0.44
CA ILE A 76 4.66 3.99 0.85
C ILE A 76 5.59 3.19 -0.05
N ALA A 77 5.18 1.98 -0.43
CA ALA A 77 5.98 1.11 -1.28
C ALA A 77 5.09 0.08 -1.96
N VAL A 78 5.46 -0.32 -3.18
CA VAL A 78 4.79 -1.40 -3.89
C VAL A 78 5.80 -2.15 -4.75
N GLY A 79 5.70 -3.48 -4.80
CA GLY A 79 6.58 -4.29 -5.60
C GLY A 79 6.31 -5.77 -5.44
N LYS A 80 7.16 -6.58 -6.06
CA LYS A 80 7.07 -8.02 -6.01
C LYS A 80 7.39 -8.56 -4.62
N ARG A 81 6.77 -9.68 -4.28
CA ARG A 81 7.05 -10.40 -3.04
C ARG A 81 8.37 -11.15 -3.17
N GLU A 82 9.47 -10.49 -2.85
CA GLU A 82 10.80 -11.11 -2.88
C GLU A 82 11.55 -10.69 -1.62
N ARG A 83 11.88 -11.65 -0.76
CA ARG A 83 12.72 -11.44 0.43
C ARG A 83 12.34 -10.23 1.26
N ASN A 84 11.05 -9.95 1.38
CA ASN A 84 10.53 -8.79 2.13
C ASN A 84 11.04 -7.44 1.62
N THR A 85 11.43 -7.33 0.36
CA THR A 85 11.99 -6.09 -0.19
C THR A 85 11.03 -4.91 -0.09
N VAL A 86 9.73 -5.16 -0.29
CA VAL A 86 8.72 -4.09 -0.18
C VAL A 86 8.65 -3.56 1.25
N TYR A 87 8.68 -4.46 2.23
CA TYR A 87 8.61 -4.06 3.64
C TYR A 87 9.87 -3.34 4.08
N GLN A 88 11.02 -3.76 3.59
CA GLN A 88 12.29 -3.09 3.86
C GLN A 88 12.32 -1.69 3.25
N ALA A 89 11.85 -1.55 2.01
CA ALA A 89 11.73 -0.24 1.36
C ALA A 89 10.79 0.67 2.13
N ALA A 90 9.65 0.14 2.56
CA ALA A 90 8.70 0.92 3.36
C ALA A 90 9.31 1.38 4.68
N ALA A 91 10.07 0.50 5.34
CA ALA A 91 10.69 0.83 6.63
C ALA A 91 11.69 1.97 6.52
N SER A 92 12.35 2.12 5.36
CA SER A 92 13.31 3.20 5.12
C SER A 92 12.65 4.48 4.61
N ARG A 93 11.36 4.44 4.37
CA ARG A 93 10.59 5.59 3.88
C ARG A 93 9.68 6.11 4.98
#